data_99c8aa03dc24a0656d396b282fb75649
#
_entry.id   99c8aa03dc24a0656d396b282fb75649
#
_cell.length_a   1.000
_cell.length_b   1.000
_cell.length_c   1.000
_cell.angle_alpha   90.00
_cell.angle_beta   90.00
_cell.angle_gamma   90.00
#
_symmetry.space_group_name_H-M   'P 1'
#
loop_
_entity.id
_entity.type
_entity.pdbx_description
1 polymer ?
#
loop_
_entity_poly.entity_id
_entity_poly.type
_entity_poly.pdbx_seq_one_letter_code
_entity_poly.pdbx_strand_id
1 'polypeptide(L)'
;MKLKKLVIISVFVGCVAVGFGGVEGDIAQKEASLRDKDLNDLKRLKRAFRQATAIYHDTDRLAPDGWVQLQPNCFEEDEGTTQLGIVFVRPSVIDGVIDQTQPEVLYYEPQADGSLELMGGEYFCPIEACPTPPTLFNQTFRFEEDTNGHALHVWAWLRNPNGLTDPANPNVDTTHCP
;
A
#
# COMPACT_ATOMS: atom_id res chain seq x y z
N MET A 1 -30.33 -52.35 63.66
CA MET A 1 -30.06 -51.59 62.39
C MET A 1 -29.33 -50.30 62.76
N LYS A 2 -28.00 -50.25 62.56
CA LYS A 2 -27.17 -49.14 63.00
C LYS A 2 -26.93 -48.22 61.80
N LEU A 3 -27.43 -47.00 61.84
CA LEU A 3 -27.13 -45.94 60.86
C LEU A 3 -25.68 -45.45 61.03
N LYS A 4 -24.88 -45.59 59.99
CA LYS A 4 -23.54 -44.98 59.94
C LYS A 4 -23.69 -43.55 59.46
N LYS A 5 -23.23 -42.57 60.27
CA LYS A 5 -23.10 -41.17 59.87
C LYS A 5 -21.95 -41.01 58.89
N LEU A 6 -22.27 -40.46 57.72
CA LEU A 6 -21.29 -40.08 56.71
C LEU A 6 -20.82 -38.65 57.04
N VAL A 7 -19.53 -38.56 57.34
CA VAL A 7 -18.88 -37.23 57.55
C VAL A 7 -18.36 -36.77 56.19
N ILE A 8 -18.94 -35.71 55.63
CA ILE A 8 -18.45 -35.04 54.39
C ILE A 8 -17.38 -34.04 54.83
N ILE A 9 -16.14 -34.31 54.50
CA ILE A 9 -15.04 -33.36 54.63
C ILE A 9 -15.03 -32.53 53.37
N SER A 10 -15.46 -31.25 53.48
CA SER A 10 -15.34 -30.25 52.41
C SER A 10 -13.88 -29.80 52.36
N VAL A 11 -13.17 -30.20 51.33
CA VAL A 11 -11.85 -29.67 51.01
C VAL A 11 -12.08 -28.34 50.25
N PHE A 12 -11.81 -27.24 50.89
CA PHE A 12 -11.72 -25.92 50.24
C PHE A 12 -10.41 -25.92 49.40
N VAL A 13 -10.50 -26.14 48.11
CA VAL A 13 -9.42 -25.81 47.18
C VAL A 13 -9.43 -24.32 46.97
N GLY A 14 -8.52 -23.62 47.62
CA GLY A 14 -8.27 -22.20 47.40
C GLY A 14 -7.72 -22.00 45.99
N CYS A 15 -8.53 -21.51 45.07
CA CYS A 15 -8.08 -21.07 43.75
C CYS A 15 -7.26 -19.77 43.94
N VAL A 16 -5.94 -19.89 43.92
CA VAL A 16 -5.06 -18.72 43.82
C VAL A 16 -5.19 -18.23 42.38
N ALA A 17 -5.99 -17.20 42.17
CA ALA A 17 -6.02 -16.47 40.90
C ALA A 17 -4.69 -15.72 40.77
N VAL A 18 -3.70 -16.35 40.11
CA VAL A 18 -2.49 -15.68 39.66
C VAL A 18 -2.93 -14.73 38.54
N GLY A 19 -2.81 -13.42 38.79
CA GLY A 19 -3.24 -12.38 37.89
C GLY A 19 -2.42 -12.41 36.58
N PHE A 20 -2.97 -13.03 35.53
CA PHE A 20 -2.46 -12.98 34.13
C PHE A 20 -2.95 -11.74 33.39
N GLY A 21 -3.62 -10.80 34.05
CA GLY A 21 -4.24 -9.64 33.40
C GLY A 21 -3.28 -8.56 32.88
N GLY A 22 -2.01 -8.56 33.31
CA GLY A 22 -1.07 -7.49 32.91
C GLY A 22 -0.49 -7.66 31.51
N VAL A 23 -0.12 -8.88 31.14
CA VAL A 23 0.62 -9.15 29.89
C VAL A 23 -0.28 -9.05 28.64
N GLU A 24 -1.54 -9.49 28.72
CA GLU A 24 -2.50 -9.39 27.63
C GLU A 24 -2.90 -7.94 27.34
N GLY A 25 -3.05 -7.11 28.38
CA GLY A 25 -3.32 -5.69 28.25
C GLY A 25 -2.19 -4.93 27.57
N ASP A 26 -0.95 -5.22 27.94
CA ASP A 26 0.25 -4.59 27.37
C ASP A 26 0.43 -4.98 25.88
N ILE A 27 0.15 -6.23 25.50
CA ILE A 27 0.23 -6.69 24.11
C ILE A 27 -0.84 -5.99 23.27
N ALA A 28 -2.09 -5.97 23.71
CA ALA A 28 -3.19 -5.32 22.99
C ALA A 28 -2.95 -3.81 22.81
N GLN A 29 -2.41 -3.14 23.82
CA GLN A 29 -2.08 -1.71 23.74
C GLN A 29 -0.92 -1.44 22.78
N LYS A 30 0.08 -2.31 22.74
CA LYS A 30 1.21 -2.23 21.79
C LYS A 30 0.74 -2.46 20.36
N GLU A 31 -0.12 -3.44 20.12
CA GLU A 31 -0.70 -3.70 18.79
C GLU A 31 -1.56 -2.53 18.29
N ALA A 32 -2.38 -1.94 19.15
CA ALA A 32 -3.16 -0.74 18.83
C ALA A 32 -2.26 0.44 18.45
N SER A 33 -1.18 0.67 19.19
CA SER A 33 -0.21 1.72 18.91
C SER A 33 0.52 1.51 17.58
N LEU A 34 0.85 0.26 17.22
CA LEU A 34 1.48 -0.06 15.93
C LEU A 34 0.51 0.18 14.76
N ARG A 35 -0.75 -0.23 14.89
CA ARG A 35 -1.79 0.03 13.87
C ARG A 35 -2.03 1.52 13.67
N ASP A 36 -2.08 2.32 14.73
CA ASP A 36 -2.24 3.77 14.64
C ASP A 36 -1.05 4.42 13.94
N LYS A 37 0.16 3.94 14.20
CA LYS A 37 1.38 4.41 13.52
C LYS A 37 1.31 4.10 12.03
N ASP A 38 0.98 2.87 11.65
CA ASP A 38 0.88 2.45 10.24
C ASP A 38 -0.18 3.27 9.50
N LEU A 39 -1.35 3.50 10.11
CA LEU A 39 -2.39 4.36 9.53
C LEU A 39 -1.92 5.80 9.32
N ASN A 40 -1.13 6.34 10.25
CA ASN A 40 -0.59 7.69 10.13
C ASN A 40 0.48 7.77 9.01
N ASP A 41 1.31 6.75 8.87
CA ASP A 41 2.32 6.67 7.81
C ASP A 41 1.66 6.54 6.43
N LEU A 42 0.61 5.72 6.27
CA LEU A 42 -0.18 5.66 5.04
C LEU A 42 -0.86 6.99 4.70
N LYS A 43 -1.39 7.72 5.69
CA LYS A 43 -1.96 9.06 5.46
C LYS A 43 -0.90 10.06 5.01
N ARG A 44 0.32 9.98 5.55
CA ARG A 44 1.46 10.83 5.15
C ARG A 44 1.89 10.52 3.73
N LEU A 45 2.03 9.23 3.38
CA LEU A 45 2.34 8.76 2.03
C LEU A 45 1.31 9.29 1.03
N LYS A 46 0.01 9.08 1.29
CA LYS A 46 -1.07 9.56 0.42
C LYS A 46 -1.01 11.08 0.22
N ARG A 47 -0.74 11.83 1.28
CA ARG A 47 -0.63 13.30 1.22
C ARG A 47 0.57 13.74 0.40
N ALA A 48 1.74 13.14 0.63
CA ALA A 48 2.96 13.47 -0.11
C ALA A 48 2.77 13.21 -1.61
N PHE A 49 2.25 12.02 -1.97
CA PHE A 49 1.97 11.67 -3.35
C PHE A 49 0.98 12.66 -4.00
N ARG A 50 -0.13 13.00 -3.32
CA ARG A 50 -1.08 14.00 -3.83
C ARG A 50 -0.46 15.37 -4.02
N GLN A 51 0.40 15.81 -3.12
CA GLN A 51 1.10 17.11 -3.25
C GLN A 51 2.05 17.09 -4.44
N ALA A 52 2.75 15.99 -4.67
CA ALA A 52 3.68 15.84 -5.78
C ALA A 52 2.98 15.76 -7.15
N THR A 53 1.76 15.20 -7.20
CA THR A 53 1.11 14.83 -8.47
C THR A 53 -0.14 15.64 -8.82
N ALA A 54 -0.64 16.50 -7.93
CA ALA A 54 -1.87 17.26 -8.15
C ALA A 54 -1.87 18.09 -9.44
N ILE A 55 -0.72 18.59 -9.88
CA ILE A 55 -0.59 19.36 -11.13
C ILE A 55 -0.80 18.51 -12.39
N TYR A 56 -0.64 17.20 -12.29
CA TYR A 56 -0.73 16.25 -13.40
C TYR A 56 -2.16 15.73 -13.64
N HIS A 57 -3.18 16.28 -12.97
CA HIS A 57 -4.55 16.23 -13.45
C HIS A 57 -4.72 17.04 -14.76
N ASP A 58 -3.86 18.03 -14.98
CA ASP A 58 -3.66 18.68 -16.26
C ASP A 58 -2.62 17.89 -17.06
N THR A 59 -3.09 17.04 -17.97
CA THR A 59 -2.24 16.14 -18.76
C THR A 59 -1.35 16.88 -19.78
N ASP A 60 -1.65 18.14 -20.11
CA ASP A 60 -0.80 18.96 -20.98
C ASP A 60 0.57 19.26 -20.34
N ARG A 61 0.69 19.05 -19.03
CA ARG A 61 1.95 19.19 -18.30
C ARG A 61 2.88 17.98 -18.39
N LEU A 62 2.38 16.83 -18.76
CA LEU A 62 3.17 15.59 -18.74
C LEU A 62 4.43 15.71 -19.60
N ALA A 63 4.26 15.99 -20.89
CA ALA A 63 5.39 16.05 -21.81
C ALA A 63 6.40 17.17 -21.48
N PRO A 64 5.98 18.43 -21.17
CA PRO A 64 6.90 19.48 -20.73
C PRO A 64 7.72 19.13 -19.49
N ASP A 65 7.15 18.36 -18.54
CA ASP A 65 7.80 17.98 -17.29
C ASP A 65 8.59 16.65 -17.42
N GLY A 66 8.73 16.14 -18.64
CA GLY A 66 9.58 14.99 -18.98
C GLY A 66 8.93 13.62 -18.76
N TRP A 67 7.60 13.59 -18.61
CA TRP A 67 6.87 12.32 -18.56
C TRP A 67 6.73 11.74 -19.97
N VAL A 68 6.90 10.42 -20.06
CA VAL A 68 6.80 9.66 -21.31
C VAL A 68 5.80 8.53 -21.08
N GLN A 69 4.84 8.38 -21.99
CA GLN A 69 3.94 7.24 -21.96
C GLN A 69 4.73 5.96 -22.21
N LEU A 70 4.59 4.96 -21.34
CA LEU A 70 5.40 3.73 -21.39
C LEU A 70 5.07 2.90 -22.63
N GLN A 71 3.78 2.79 -22.95
CA GLN A 71 3.27 2.10 -24.14
C GLN A 71 1.92 2.69 -24.59
N PRO A 72 1.52 2.52 -25.86
CA PRO A 72 0.27 3.10 -26.38
C PRO A 72 -1.00 2.56 -25.72
N ASN A 73 -0.96 1.29 -25.30
CA ASN A 73 -2.10 0.59 -24.70
C ASN A 73 -2.07 0.69 -23.17
N CYS A 74 -3.14 0.28 -22.54
CA CYS A 74 -3.15 0.08 -21.09
C CYS A 74 -2.11 -0.96 -20.67
N PHE A 75 -1.53 -0.72 -19.52
CA PHE A 75 -0.52 -1.60 -18.94
C PHE A 75 -1.18 -2.59 -17.98
N GLU A 76 -0.76 -3.84 -18.09
CA GLU A 76 -1.17 -4.94 -17.24
C GLU A 76 0.09 -5.56 -16.64
N GLU A 77 0.08 -5.81 -15.35
CA GLU A 77 1.11 -6.58 -14.65
C GLU A 77 0.59 -7.97 -14.27
N ASP A 78 1.50 -8.86 -13.89
CA ASP A 78 1.17 -10.20 -13.39
C ASP A 78 0.21 -10.97 -14.34
N GLU A 79 0.53 -11.01 -15.64
CA GLU A 79 -0.25 -11.73 -16.67
C GLU A 79 -1.73 -11.28 -16.74
N GLY A 80 -1.98 -9.98 -16.57
CA GLY A 80 -3.32 -9.39 -16.66
C GLY A 80 -4.14 -9.42 -15.37
N THR A 81 -3.52 -9.76 -14.26
CA THR A 81 -4.20 -9.73 -12.94
C THR A 81 -4.21 -8.34 -12.32
N THR A 82 -3.27 -7.48 -12.70
CA THR A 82 -3.14 -6.11 -12.21
C THR A 82 -3.27 -5.12 -13.34
N GLN A 83 -4.34 -4.34 -13.34
CA GLN A 83 -4.60 -3.30 -14.34
C GLN A 83 -4.10 -1.95 -13.81
N LEU A 84 -3.23 -1.28 -14.57
CA LEU A 84 -2.68 0.03 -14.22
C LEU A 84 -3.19 1.16 -15.12
N GLY A 85 -3.96 0.82 -16.17
CA GLY A 85 -4.42 1.80 -17.16
C GLY A 85 -3.27 2.33 -18.02
N ILE A 86 -3.32 3.61 -18.40
CA ILE A 86 -2.24 4.25 -19.15
C ILE A 86 -1.14 4.68 -18.17
N VAL A 87 0.08 4.21 -18.44
CA VAL A 87 1.24 4.43 -17.57
C VAL A 87 2.18 5.45 -18.19
N PHE A 88 2.54 6.46 -17.39
CA PHE A 88 3.58 7.43 -17.70
C PHE A 88 4.76 7.23 -16.75
N VAL A 89 5.96 7.29 -17.29
CA VAL A 89 7.22 7.23 -16.54
C VAL A 89 7.99 8.52 -16.71
N ARG A 90 8.78 8.91 -15.72
CA ARG A 90 9.67 10.08 -15.79
C ARG A 90 11.12 9.60 -15.69
N PRO A 91 11.80 9.28 -16.81
CA PRO A 91 13.11 8.65 -16.80
C PRO A 91 14.21 9.43 -16.06
N SER A 92 14.08 10.77 -16.03
CA SER A 92 15.09 11.64 -15.38
C SER A 92 15.18 11.50 -13.87
N VAL A 93 14.17 10.88 -13.23
CA VAL A 93 14.14 10.65 -11.77
C VAL A 93 14.26 9.17 -11.38
N ILE A 94 14.39 8.28 -12.38
CA ILE A 94 14.72 6.86 -12.14
C ILE A 94 16.23 6.74 -11.94
N ASP A 95 16.71 7.29 -10.82
CA ASP A 95 18.14 7.42 -10.51
C ASP A 95 18.58 6.63 -9.27
N GLY A 96 17.64 5.88 -8.68
CA GLY A 96 17.89 5.10 -7.46
C GLY A 96 17.71 5.90 -6.16
N VAL A 97 17.29 7.16 -6.25
CA VAL A 97 17.00 8.01 -5.08
C VAL A 97 15.49 8.09 -4.88
N ILE A 98 15.01 7.60 -3.76
CA ILE A 98 13.59 7.69 -3.42
C ILE A 98 13.28 9.05 -2.81
N ASP A 99 12.60 9.90 -3.57
CA ASP A 99 12.15 11.23 -3.15
C ASP A 99 10.61 11.27 -3.08
N GLN A 100 10.05 11.50 -1.90
CA GLN A 100 8.60 11.59 -1.69
C GLN A 100 7.90 12.66 -2.55
N THR A 101 8.65 13.62 -3.10
CA THR A 101 8.14 14.71 -3.95
C THR A 101 8.27 14.43 -5.45
N GLN A 102 8.90 13.31 -5.82
CA GLN A 102 9.24 12.97 -7.19
C GLN A 102 8.95 11.51 -7.49
N PRO A 103 7.65 11.09 -7.55
CA PRO A 103 7.33 9.73 -7.98
C PRO A 103 7.83 9.51 -9.41
N GLU A 104 8.21 8.29 -9.71
CA GLU A 104 8.79 7.87 -10.99
C GLU A 104 7.72 7.52 -12.02
N VAL A 105 6.52 7.09 -11.55
CA VAL A 105 5.45 6.55 -12.40
C VAL A 105 4.10 7.14 -12.03
N LEU A 106 3.25 7.40 -13.04
CA LEU A 106 1.86 7.83 -12.90
C LEU A 106 0.92 6.90 -13.67
N TYR A 107 -0.26 6.65 -13.10
CA TYR A 107 -1.32 5.82 -13.65
C TYR A 107 -2.55 6.64 -13.99
N TYR A 108 -3.07 6.45 -15.20
CA TYR A 108 -4.25 7.15 -15.70
C TYR A 108 -5.31 6.19 -16.20
N GLU A 109 -6.56 6.50 -15.89
CA GLU A 109 -7.72 5.84 -16.44
C GLU A 109 -8.15 6.57 -17.73
N PRO A 110 -8.19 5.89 -18.88
CA PRO A 110 -8.70 6.49 -20.11
C PRO A 110 -10.24 6.63 -20.01
N GLN A 111 -10.75 7.82 -20.40
CA GLN A 111 -12.16 8.13 -20.38
C GLN A 111 -12.80 7.99 -21.77
N ALA A 112 -14.13 7.89 -21.83
CA ALA A 112 -14.89 7.73 -23.10
C ALA A 112 -14.69 8.89 -24.09
N ASP A 113 -14.35 10.07 -23.62
CA ASP A 113 -14.06 11.26 -24.45
C ASP A 113 -12.59 11.36 -24.89
N GLY A 114 -11.77 10.39 -24.54
CA GLY A 114 -10.35 10.34 -24.81
C GLY A 114 -9.48 11.11 -23.82
N SER A 115 -10.05 11.71 -22.80
CA SER A 115 -9.28 12.32 -21.70
C SER A 115 -8.70 11.24 -20.77
N LEU A 116 -7.75 11.63 -19.93
CA LEU A 116 -7.12 10.75 -18.96
C LEU A 116 -7.37 11.29 -17.54
N GLU A 117 -7.81 10.40 -16.63
CA GLU A 117 -8.00 10.73 -15.22
C GLU A 117 -6.88 10.12 -14.37
N LEU A 118 -6.18 10.95 -13.59
CA LEU A 118 -5.09 10.50 -12.72
C LEU A 118 -5.63 9.64 -11.58
N MET A 119 -5.20 8.39 -11.50
CA MET A 119 -5.59 7.44 -10.47
C MET A 119 -4.60 7.35 -9.31
N GLY A 120 -3.32 7.33 -9.62
CA GLY A 120 -2.22 7.08 -8.71
C GLY A 120 -0.90 6.99 -9.45
N GLY A 121 -0.03 6.13 -8.96
CA GLY A 121 1.29 5.86 -9.54
C GLY A 121 2.15 5.10 -8.56
N GLU A 122 3.45 5.17 -8.74
CA GLU A 122 4.39 4.50 -7.84
C GLU A 122 5.69 5.27 -7.67
N TYR A 123 6.37 4.95 -6.57
CA TYR A 123 7.80 5.17 -6.41
C TYR A 123 8.51 3.90 -6.85
N PHE A 124 9.50 4.04 -7.71
CA PHE A 124 10.20 2.93 -8.34
C PHE A 124 11.71 3.06 -8.20
N CYS A 125 12.38 1.94 -7.91
CA CYS A 125 13.82 1.85 -7.90
C CYS A 125 14.31 0.61 -8.63
N PRO A 126 15.13 0.76 -9.70
CA PRO A 126 15.73 -0.38 -10.39
C PRO A 126 16.57 -1.24 -9.44
N ILE A 127 16.59 -2.56 -9.67
CA ILE A 127 17.32 -3.51 -8.79
C ILE A 127 18.83 -3.20 -8.73
N GLU A 128 19.40 -2.68 -9.82
CA GLU A 128 20.82 -2.31 -9.89
C GLU A 128 21.19 -1.16 -8.94
N ALA A 129 20.24 -0.23 -8.74
CA ALA A 129 20.41 0.90 -7.81
C ALA A 129 19.98 0.55 -6.39
N CYS A 130 18.93 -0.28 -6.26
CA CYS A 130 18.36 -0.71 -4.99
C CYS A 130 18.39 -2.24 -4.87
N PRO A 131 19.54 -2.87 -4.58
CA PRO A 131 19.63 -4.32 -4.45
C PRO A 131 18.85 -4.88 -3.24
N THR A 132 18.43 -4.01 -2.33
CA THR A 132 17.52 -4.34 -1.21
C THR A 132 16.31 -3.43 -1.28
N PRO A 133 15.10 -3.94 -0.94
CA PRO A 133 13.89 -3.14 -0.99
C PRO A 133 14.00 -1.85 -0.16
N PRO A 134 13.83 -0.67 -0.74
CA PRO A 134 13.76 0.58 0.01
C PRO A 134 12.47 0.69 0.82
N THR A 135 12.40 1.70 1.68
CA THR A 135 11.20 2.02 2.47
C THR A 135 10.88 3.50 2.36
N LEU A 136 9.58 3.81 2.25
CA LEU A 136 9.08 5.17 2.31
C LEU A 136 7.87 5.23 3.25
N PHE A 137 7.86 6.14 4.24
CA PHE A 137 6.82 6.20 5.27
C PHE A 137 6.51 4.83 5.91
N ASN A 138 7.55 4.08 6.26
CA ASN A 138 7.45 2.73 6.85
C ASN A 138 6.75 1.70 5.94
N GLN A 139 6.57 2.01 4.67
CA GLN A 139 6.10 1.06 3.67
C GLN A 139 7.31 0.52 2.91
N THR A 140 7.46 -0.81 2.88
CA THR A 140 8.53 -1.48 2.14
C THR A 140 8.10 -1.68 0.70
N PHE A 141 8.97 -1.35 -0.25
CA PHE A 141 8.73 -1.58 -1.67
C PHE A 141 8.71 -3.08 -1.96
N ARG A 142 7.91 -3.48 -2.92
CA ARG A 142 7.85 -4.86 -3.40
C ARG A 142 8.74 -5.02 -4.62
N PHE A 143 9.31 -6.20 -4.78
CA PHE A 143 9.99 -6.55 -6.02
C PHE A 143 8.95 -6.83 -7.11
N GLU A 144 9.13 -6.20 -8.28
CA GLU A 144 8.33 -6.39 -9.48
C GLU A 144 9.22 -7.05 -10.54
N GLU A 145 8.84 -8.26 -10.97
CA GLU A 145 9.64 -9.07 -11.87
C GLU A 145 9.68 -8.48 -13.29
N ASP A 146 8.53 -7.97 -13.77
CA ASP A 146 8.37 -7.42 -15.10
C ASP A 146 9.23 -6.17 -15.34
N THR A 147 9.44 -5.35 -14.32
CA THR A 147 10.24 -4.12 -14.38
C THR A 147 11.65 -4.29 -13.83
N ASN A 148 11.97 -5.46 -13.25
CA ASN A 148 13.22 -5.78 -12.58
C ASN A 148 13.63 -4.70 -11.57
N GLY A 149 12.70 -4.34 -10.69
CA GLY A 149 12.91 -3.30 -9.70
C GLY A 149 12.04 -3.46 -8.45
N HIS A 150 12.11 -2.47 -7.60
CA HIS A 150 11.26 -2.39 -6.41
C HIS A 150 10.28 -1.24 -6.57
N ALA A 151 8.98 -1.51 -6.38
CA ALA A 151 7.90 -0.55 -6.51
C ALA A 151 7.10 -0.40 -5.21
N LEU A 152 6.58 0.81 -5.00
CA LEU A 152 5.59 1.12 -3.99
C LEU A 152 4.42 1.83 -4.68
N HIS A 153 3.38 1.07 -4.99
CA HIS A 153 2.14 1.60 -5.56
C HIS A 153 1.44 2.56 -4.60
N VAL A 154 0.81 3.62 -5.12
CA VAL A 154 0.08 4.60 -4.32
C VAL A 154 -1.20 5.02 -5.04
N TRP A 155 -2.33 4.39 -4.71
CA TRP A 155 -3.66 4.73 -5.23
C TRP A 155 -4.23 5.97 -4.53
N ALA A 156 -3.61 7.11 -4.78
CA ALA A 156 -3.91 8.32 -4.04
C ALA A 156 -5.22 8.99 -4.48
N TRP A 157 -5.61 8.86 -5.75
CA TRP A 157 -6.73 9.54 -6.37
C TRP A 157 -7.91 8.58 -6.62
N LEU A 158 -7.68 7.38 -7.10
CA LEU A 158 -8.67 6.31 -7.16
C LEU A 158 -8.63 5.51 -5.85
N ARG A 159 -9.82 5.26 -5.27
CA ARG A 159 -9.89 4.41 -4.07
C ARG A 159 -9.56 2.97 -4.42
N ASN A 160 -8.65 2.36 -3.68
CA ASN A 160 -8.39 0.93 -3.75
C ASN A 160 -9.01 0.23 -2.54
N PRO A 161 -9.97 -0.69 -2.72
CA PRO A 161 -10.57 -1.43 -1.60
C PRO A 161 -9.60 -2.40 -0.93
N ASN A 162 -8.56 -2.85 -1.64
CA ASN A 162 -7.53 -3.74 -1.11
C ASN A 162 -6.50 -3.00 -0.25
N GLY A 163 -6.39 -1.68 -0.40
CA GLY A 163 -5.47 -0.83 0.36
C GLY A 163 -4.78 0.23 -0.50
N LEU A 164 -4.22 1.25 0.16
CA LEU A 164 -3.55 2.36 -0.52
C LEU A 164 -2.38 1.90 -1.38
N THR A 165 -1.65 0.88 -0.94
CA THR A 165 -0.38 0.42 -1.53
C THR A 165 -0.48 -1.01 -2.09
N ASP A 166 -1.67 -1.56 -2.19
CA ASP A 166 -1.86 -2.86 -2.84
C ASP A 166 -1.64 -2.70 -4.36
N PRO A 167 -0.87 -3.56 -5.03
CA PRO A 167 -0.61 -3.44 -6.46
C PRO A 167 -1.90 -3.53 -7.29
N ALA A 168 -2.80 -4.42 -6.93
CA ALA A 168 -4.05 -4.62 -7.64
C ALA A 168 -5.16 -3.69 -7.14
N ASN A 169 -5.73 -2.87 -8.01
CA ASN A 169 -6.90 -2.06 -7.71
C ASN A 169 -8.09 -2.47 -8.60
N PRO A 170 -9.07 -3.21 -8.06
CA PRO A 170 -10.21 -3.69 -8.85
C PRO A 170 -11.16 -2.57 -9.31
N ASN A 171 -10.94 -1.34 -8.88
CA ASN A 171 -11.73 -0.19 -9.33
C ASN A 171 -11.17 0.48 -10.59
N VAL A 172 -10.05 0.01 -11.13
CA VAL A 172 -9.53 0.52 -12.41
C VAL A 172 -10.46 0.07 -13.54
N ASP A 173 -10.99 1.03 -14.29
CA ASP A 173 -11.82 0.75 -15.47
C ASP A 173 -10.95 0.74 -16.75
N THR A 174 -10.86 -0.43 -17.37
CA THR A 174 -10.12 -0.63 -18.62
C THR A 174 -11.01 -0.63 -19.87
N THR A 175 -12.29 -0.29 -19.71
CA THR A 175 -13.29 -0.34 -20.82
C THR A 175 -12.91 0.58 -21.99
N HIS A 176 -12.20 1.66 -21.73
CA HIS A 176 -11.78 2.66 -22.71
C HIS A 176 -10.29 2.57 -23.06
N CYS A 177 -9.63 1.47 -22.72
CA CYS A 177 -8.25 1.21 -23.13
C CYS A 177 -8.17 1.10 -24.67
N PRO A 178 -7.18 1.76 -25.30
CA PRO A 178 -7.00 1.73 -26.74
C PRO A 178 -6.57 0.35 -27.25
#